data_d0857bb8b0f1ac3f2458691b1fd696f1
#
_entry.id   d0857bb8b0f1ac3f2458691b1fd696f1
#
_cell.length_a   1.000
_cell.length_b   1.000
_cell.length_c   1.000
_cell.angle_alpha   90.00
_cell.angle_beta   90.00
_cell.angle_gamma   90.00
#
_symmetry.space_group_name_H-M   'P 1'
#
loop_
_entity.id
_entity.type
_entity.pdbx_description
1 polymer ?
#
loop_
_entity_poly.entity_id
_entity_poly.type
_entity_poly.pdbx_seq_one_letter_code
_entity_poly.pdbx_strand_id
1 'polypeptide(L)'
;MSEIKKVSIMGAGAMGAYYASKFFRMDPVSVSLIAGGERRTRLQERGLTVNGVHYPVRVSDAEQAAAPSDLIIVAVKGYDLPAAIRDMKTHVGPDTLILSVMNGIDSEAQIGAAFGPDKVLYCIALGIDAVRAADGWVTHTKEGKLLLGEAKNAALTEKVKRVQGALERARIAYEVPEDMIRSLWWKFMINVGVNQVSAVLRAPYGVFQSVPEARWLMEAVMGEVIRLAAAEGVALREEDIREWVRIMSGLSPEGKTSMLQDVEAGRKTEVEMFGGKVLELAAKHKLQVPVNETIYRIIKVMEQGAGF
;
A
#
# COMPACT_ATOMS: atom_id res chain seq x y z
N MET A 1 -25.90 -9.07 -6.95
CA MET A 1 -24.70 -9.77 -6.41
C MET A 1 -24.84 -9.86 -4.89
N SER A 2 -24.28 -10.92 -4.27
CA SER A 2 -24.40 -11.15 -2.82
C SER A 2 -23.52 -10.20 -1.98
N GLU A 3 -23.93 -10.00 -0.74
CA GLU A 3 -23.18 -9.26 0.27
C GLU A 3 -21.81 -9.92 0.55
N ILE A 4 -20.78 -9.10 0.85
CA ILE A 4 -19.46 -9.60 1.30
C ILE A 4 -19.60 -10.09 2.74
N LYS A 5 -19.45 -11.39 2.95
CA LYS A 5 -19.51 -12.06 4.25
C LYS A 5 -18.19 -12.65 4.68
N LYS A 6 -17.34 -13.04 3.72
CA LYS A 6 -16.06 -13.68 3.97
C LYS A 6 -14.92 -12.82 3.43
N VAL A 7 -14.11 -12.30 4.33
CA VAL A 7 -12.96 -11.46 4.03
C VAL A 7 -11.67 -12.21 4.35
N SER A 8 -10.74 -12.23 3.42
CA SER A 8 -9.40 -12.76 3.68
C SER A 8 -8.35 -11.66 3.54
N ILE A 9 -7.38 -11.67 4.44
CA ILE A 9 -6.26 -10.73 4.42
C ILE A 9 -4.99 -11.49 4.01
N MET A 10 -4.40 -11.07 2.89
CA MET A 10 -3.10 -11.56 2.45
C MET A 10 -2.02 -10.61 2.96
N GLY A 11 -1.24 -11.08 3.93
CA GLY A 11 -0.21 -10.28 4.60
C GLY A 11 -0.62 -9.81 5.99
N ALA A 12 0.12 -10.26 7.01
CA ALA A 12 -0.08 -9.91 8.42
C ALA A 12 0.99 -8.89 8.91
N GLY A 13 1.35 -7.93 8.05
CA GLY A 13 2.16 -6.76 8.39
C GLY A 13 1.32 -5.71 9.13
N ALA A 14 1.85 -4.48 9.27
CA ALA A 14 1.13 -3.40 9.95
C ALA A 14 -0.26 -3.15 9.37
N MET A 15 -0.35 -2.95 8.06
CA MET A 15 -1.62 -2.67 7.36
C MET A 15 -2.57 -3.87 7.40
N GLY A 16 -2.07 -5.08 7.14
CA GLY A 16 -2.92 -6.28 7.17
C GLY A 16 -3.47 -6.59 8.55
N ALA A 17 -2.67 -6.44 9.59
CA ALA A 17 -3.13 -6.61 10.99
C ALA A 17 -4.17 -5.54 11.36
N TYR A 18 -3.96 -4.28 10.93
CA TYR A 18 -4.93 -3.21 11.12
C TYR A 18 -6.29 -3.58 10.52
N TYR A 19 -6.35 -3.92 9.22
CA TYR A 19 -7.61 -4.29 8.57
C TYR A 19 -8.22 -5.57 9.13
N ALA A 20 -7.39 -6.58 9.42
CA ALA A 20 -7.88 -7.81 10.07
C ALA A 20 -8.56 -7.51 11.41
N SER A 21 -8.01 -6.60 12.22
CA SER A 21 -8.62 -6.20 13.50
C SER A 21 -9.96 -5.49 13.33
N LYS A 22 -10.12 -4.68 12.28
CA LYS A 22 -11.39 -3.99 11.97
C LYS A 22 -12.48 -4.98 11.60
N PHE A 23 -12.19 -5.92 10.68
CA PHE A 23 -13.14 -6.96 10.29
C PHE A 23 -13.43 -7.93 11.42
N PHE A 24 -12.43 -8.28 12.23
CA PHE A 24 -12.64 -9.13 13.41
C PHE A 24 -13.58 -8.50 14.45
N ARG A 25 -13.47 -7.19 14.67
CA ARG A 25 -14.40 -6.45 15.55
C ARG A 25 -15.83 -6.42 14.99
N MET A 26 -15.97 -6.41 13.68
CA MET A 26 -17.28 -6.48 13.02
C MET A 26 -17.90 -7.85 13.23
N ASP A 27 -17.18 -8.90 12.90
CA ASP A 27 -17.58 -10.30 13.05
C ASP A 27 -16.33 -11.21 13.01
N PRO A 28 -15.97 -11.85 14.15
CA PRO A 28 -14.78 -12.70 14.23
C PRO A 28 -14.74 -13.87 13.24
N VAL A 29 -15.90 -14.36 12.80
CA VAL A 29 -15.96 -15.50 11.86
C VAL A 29 -15.88 -15.08 10.39
N SER A 30 -16.09 -13.80 10.11
CA SER A 30 -16.08 -13.24 8.76
C SER A 30 -14.67 -13.03 8.20
N VAL A 31 -13.63 -12.98 9.05
CA VAL A 31 -12.27 -12.65 8.63
C VAL A 31 -11.29 -13.80 8.86
N SER A 32 -10.36 -13.98 7.91
CA SER A 32 -9.23 -14.89 8.03
C SER A 32 -7.96 -14.27 7.45
N LEU A 33 -6.79 -14.77 7.90
CA LEU A 33 -5.49 -14.51 7.29
C LEU A 33 -5.18 -15.64 6.32
N ILE A 34 -4.59 -15.34 5.15
CA ILE A 34 -4.03 -16.35 4.26
C ILE A 34 -2.54 -16.47 4.57
N ALA A 35 -2.08 -17.67 4.93
CA ALA A 35 -0.68 -17.95 5.16
C ALA A 35 -0.37 -19.44 4.97
N GLY A 36 0.88 -19.75 4.56
CA GLY A 36 1.41 -21.10 4.46
C GLY A 36 2.63 -21.31 5.36
N GLY A 37 3.07 -22.57 5.47
CA GLY A 37 4.29 -22.97 6.14
C GLY A 37 4.44 -22.46 7.59
N GLU A 38 5.66 -22.14 7.98
CA GLU A 38 5.98 -21.64 9.34
C GLU A 38 5.24 -20.34 9.69
N ARG A 39 4.95 -19.50 8.71
CA ARG A 39 4.20 -18.26 8.92
C ARG A 39 2.78 -18.56 9.41
N ARG A 40 2.14 -19.58 8.86
CA ARG A 40 0.82 -20.05 9.28
C ARG A 40 0.85 -20.52 10.74
N THR A 41 1.78 -21.41 11.09
CA THR A 41 1.93 -21.93 12.46
C THR A 41 2.09 -20.79 13.46
N ARG A 42 3.02 -19.89 13.19
CA ARG A 42 3.26 -18.72 14.05
C ARG A 42 2.03 -17.82 14.23
N LEU A 43 1.25 -17.58 13.15
CA LEU A 43 0.04 -16.77 13.23
C LEU A 43 -1.10 -17.48 13.95
N GLN A 44 -1.21 -18.80 13.83
CA GLN A 44 -2.18 -19.61 14.58
C GLN A 44 -1.89 -19.62 16.08
N GLU A 45 -0.62 -19.71 16.47
CA GLU A 45 -0.20 -19.72 17.87
C GLU A 45 -0.31 -18.34 18.53
N ARG A 46 0.08 -17.27 17.83
CA ARG A 46 0.24 -15.94 18.40
C ARG A 46 -0.92 -15.00 18.13
N GLY A 47 -1.74 -15.27 17.10
CA GLY A 47 -2.74 -14.32 16.64
C GLY A 47 -2.13 -13.00 16.17
N LEU A 48 -2.93 -11.92 16.24
CA LEU A 48 -2.49 -10.55 15.99
C LEU A 48 -2.68 -9.71 17.25
N THR A 49 -1.76 -8.80 17.52
CA THR A 49 -1.94 -7.79 18.58
C THR A 49 -1.93 -6.41 17.94
N VAL A 50 -3.02 -5.66 18.12
CA VAL A 50 -3.18 -4.29 17.57
C VAL A 50 -3.60 -3.36 18.69
N ASN A 51 -2.83 -2.30 18.95
CA ASN A 51 -3.03 -1.36 20.06
C ASN A 51 -3.25 -2.06 21.42
N GLY A 52 -2.45 -3.09 21.71
CA GLY A 52 -2.51 -3.86 22.95
C GLY A 52 -3.67 -4.86 23.04
N VAL A 53 -4.57 -4.90 22.04
CA VAL A 53 -5.67 -5.86 22.00
C VAL A 53 -5.27 -7.08 21.17
N HIS A 54 -5.47 -8.27 21.74
CA HIS A 54 -5.22 -9.53 21.06
C HIS A 54 -6.42 -9.97 20.21
N TYR A 55 -6.14 -10.37 18.96
CA TYR A 55 -7.12 -10.85 17.98
C TYR A 55 -6.73 -12.27 17.53
N PRO A 56 -7.44 -13.32 17.98
CA PRO A 56 -7.23 -14.70 17.53
C PRO A 56 -7.87 -14.93 16.16
N VAL A 57 -7.35 -14.23 15.13
CA VAL A 57 -7.88 -14.30 13.78
C VAL A 57 -7.59 -15.69 13.19
N ARG A 58 -8.60 -16.31 12.57
CA ARG A 58 -8.45 -17.57 11.88
C ARG A 58 -7.37 -17.45 10.78
N VAL A 59 -6.55 -18.49 10.63
CA VAL A 59 -5.55 -18.57 9.57
C VAL A 59 -5.95 -19.68 8.60
N SER A 60 -6.25 -19.30 7.37
CA SER A 60 -6.54 -20.23 6.26
C SER A 60 -5.23 -20.67 5.63
N ASP A 61 -5.17 -21.96 5.27
CA ASP A 61 -3.99 -22.52 4.61
C ASP A 61 -3.91 -22.06 3.17
N ALA A 62 -2.76 -21.52 2.76
CA ALA A 62 -2.52 -21.08 1.40
C ALA A 62 -2.56 -22.24 0.38
N GLU A 63 -2.20 -23.46 0.81
CA GLU A 63 -2.09 -24.63 -0.06
C GLU A 63 -3.37 -25.47 -0.12
N GLN A 64 -4.26 -25.33 0.86
CA GLN A 64 -5.50 -26.13 0.91
C GLN A 64 -6.66 -25.37 0.28
N ALA A 65 -7.43 -26.09 -0.54
CA ALA A 65 -8.65 -25.54 -1.12
C ALA A 65 -9.64 -25.16 0.01
N ALA A 66 -9.92 -23.90 0.12
CA ALA A 66 -10.94 -23.34 1.00
C ALA A 66 -12.15 -22.89 0.18
N ALA A 67 -13.30 -22.70 0.83
CA ALA A 67 -14.37 -21.98 0.16
C ALA A 67 -13.88 -20.57 -0.20
N PRO A 68 -14.07 -20.11 -1.45
CA PRO A 68 -13.57 -18.81 -1.89
C PRO A 68 -13.97 -17.65 -0.97
N SER A 69 -13.14 -16.62 -0.92
CA SER A 69 -13.44 -15.39 -0.22
C SER A 69 -14.31 -14.49 -1.08
N ASP A 70 -15.21 -13.71 -0.46
CA ASP A 70 -15.94 -12.66 -1.18
C ASP A 70 -15.05 -11.45 -1.45
N LEU A 71 -14.14 -11.16 -0.50
CA LEU A 71 -13.17 -10.07 -0.59
C LEU A 71 -11.80 -10.54 -0.11
N ILE A 72 -10.75 -10.22 -0.88
CA ILE A 72 -9.35 -10.38 -0.44
C ILE A 72 -8.72 -9.00 -0.37
N ILE A 73 -8.10 -8.66 0.78
CA ILE A 73 -7.29 -7.45 0.94
C ILE A 73 -5.81 -7.87 0.94
N VAL A 74 -5.07 -7.36 -0.03
CA VAL A 74 -3.63 -7.62 -0.21
C VAL A 74 -2.82 -6.52 0.48
N ALA A 75 -2.04 -6.89 1.48
CA ALA A 75 -1.27 -5.99 2.35
C ALA A 75 0.16 -6.51 2.60
N VAL A 76 0.81 -6.97 1.54
CA VAL A 76 2.20 -7.44 1.57
C VAL A 76 3.18 -6.35 1.13
N LYS A 77 4.47 -6.59 1.31
CA LYS A 77 5.51 -5.75 0.68
C LYS A 77 5.63 -6.11 -0.80
N GLY A 78 6.07 -5.16 -1.64
CA GLY A 78 6.11 -5.33 -3.08
C GLY A 78 6.90 -6.54 -3.55
N TYR A 79 8.02 -6.81 -2.91
CA TYR A 79 8.86 -7.99 -3.22
C TYR A 79 8.20 -9.33 -2.85
N ASP A 80 7.15 -9.33 -2.01
CA ASP A 80 6.39 -10.52 -1.61
C ASP A 80 5.16 -10.77 -2.50
N LEU A 81 4.77 -9.81 -3.36
CA LEU A 81 3.54 -9.90 -4.15
C LEU A 81 3.48 -11.14 -5.05
N PRO A 82 4.56 -11.56 -5.76
CA PRO A 82 4.51 -12.77 -6.58
C PRO A 82 4.23 -14.04 -5.75
N ALA A 83 4.74 -14.14 -4.53
CA ALA A 83 4.44 -15.23 -3.61
C ALA A 83 2.99 -15.14 -3.11
N ALA A 84 2.55 -13.96 -2.71
CA ALA A 84 1.17 -13.70 -2.27
C ALA A 84 0.13 -14.08 -3.34
N ILE A 85 0.39 -13.77 -4.61
CA ILE A 85 -0.48 -14.18 -5.73
C ILE A 85 -0.60 -15.72 -5.81
N ARG A 86 0.51 -16.46 -5.65
CA ARG A 86 0.44 -17.93 -5.60
C ARG A 86 -0.38 -18.44 -4.42
N ASP A 87 -0.15 -17.86 -3.25
CA ASP A 87 -0.81 -18.25 -1.99
C ASP A 87 -2.32 -17.94 -1.99
N MET A 88 -2.75 -16.93 -2.74
CA MET A 88 -4.18 -16.58 -2.87
C MET A 88 -4.95 -17.50 -3.82
N LYS A 89 -4.28 -18.29 -4.66
CA LYS A 89 -4.91 -19.01 -5.78
C LYS A 89 -6.10 -19.88 -5.35
N THR A 90 -6.01 -20.57 -4.23
CA THR A 90 -7.08 -21.46 -3.71
C THR A 90 -8.22 -20.68 -3.04
N HIS A 91 -8.06 -19.38 -2.78
CA HIS A 91 -9.02 -18.52 -2.10
C HIS A 91 -9.80 -17.60 -3.06
N VAL A 92 -9.40 -17.55 -4.33
CA VAL A 92 -10.06 -16.73 -5.35
C VAL A 92 -11.08 -17.58 -6.10
N GLY A 93 -12.34 -17.16 -6.06
CA GLY A 93 -13.46 -17.77 -6.79
C GLY A 93 -14.01 -16.86 -7.89
N PRO A 94 -15.12 -17.27 -8.52
CA PRO A 94 -15.75 -16.48 -9.60
C PRO A 94 -16.13 -15.06 -9.18
N ASP A 95 -16.70 -14.91 -7.98
CA ASP A 95 -17.24 -13.62 -7.47
C ASP A 95 -16.33 -12.91 -6.46
N THR A 96 -15.10 -13.38 -6.27
CA THR A 96 -14.12 -12.78 -5.37
C THR A 96 -13.71 -11.42 -5.88
N LEU A 97 -13.77 -10.39 -5.02
CA LEU A 97 -13.20 -9.08 -5.26
C LEU A 97 -11.85 -8.96 -4.54
N ILE A 98 -10.93 -8.21 -5.13
CA ILE A 98 -9.57 -8.05 -4.59
C ILE A 98 -9.26 -6.57 -4.49
N LEU A 99 -8.80 -6.14 -3.31
CA LEU A 99 -8.26 -4.80 -3.05
C LEU A 99 -6.79 -4.92 -2.71
N SER A 100 -5.94 -4.13 -3.35
CA SER A 100 -4.55 -3.97 -2.93
C SER A 100 -4.40 -2.67 -2.13
N VAL A 101 -4.00 -2.77 -0.87
CA VAL A 101 -3.64 -1.61 -0.03
C VAL A 101 -2.13 -1.37 -0.01
N MET A 102 -1.43 -1.95 -0.96
CA MET A 102 0.01 -1.79 -1.15
C MET A 102 0.35 -0.39 -1.66
N ASN A 103 1.61 -0.01 -1.54
CA ASN A 103 2.13 1.16 -2.21
C ASN A 103 2.42 0.85 -3.70
N GLY A 104 2.76 1.88 -4.49
CA GLY A 104 3.08 1.72 -5.91
C GLY A 104 1.86 1.81 -6.81
N ILE A 105 2.03 1.41 -8.07
CA ILE A 105 1.03 1.51 -9.14
C ILE A 105 0.88 0.22 -9.96
N ASP A 106 1.51 -0.88 -9.54
CA ASP A 106 1.62 -2.11 -10.33
C ASP A 106 0.83 -3.28 -9.74
N SER A 107 0.48 -3.23 -8.46
CA SER A 107 -0.10 -4.39 -7.76
C SER A 107 -1.41 -4.86 -8.38
N GLU A 108 -2.26 -3.92 -8.76
CA GLU A 108 -3.55 -4.20 -9.38
C GLU A 108 -3.40 -4.88 -10.74
N ALA A 109 -2.44 -4.42 -11.55
CA ALA A 109 -2.15 -5.03 -12.85
C ALA A 109 -1.60 -6.46 -12.69
N GLN A 110 -0.68 -6.68 -11.74
CA GLN A 110 -0.12 -8.02 -11.49
C GLN A 110 -1.16 -8.99 -10.95
N ILE A 111 -2.01 -8.54 -10.01
CA ILE A 111 -3.11 -9.34 -9.47
C ILE A 111 -4.15 -9.62 -10.55
N GLY A 112 -4.50 -8.60 -11.35
CA GLY A 112 -5.45 -8.72 -12.47
C GLY A 112 -4.97 -9.68 -13.56
N ALA A 113 -3.68 -9.69 -13.86
CA ALA A 113 -3.08 -10.63 -14.80
C ALA A 113 -3.20 -12.10 -14.33
N ALA A 114 -3.18 -12.33 -13.01
CA ALA A 114 -3.26 -13.67 -12.44
C ALA A 114 -4.71 -14.19 -12.28
N PHE A 115 -5.65 -13.32 -11.91
CA PHE A 115 -7.00 -13.72 -11.50
C PHE A 115 -8.13 -13.15 -12.36
N GLY A 116 -7.83 -12.26 -13.28
CA GLY A 116 -8.77 -11.48 -14.06
C GLY A 116 -8.88 -10.04 -13.57
N PRO A 117 -8.74 -9.04 -14.48
CA PRO A 117 -8.80 -7.62 -14.11
C PRO A 117 -10.17 -7.18 -13.58
N ASP A 118 -11.23 -7.90 -13.96
CA ASP A 118 -12.60 -7.68 -13.50
C ASP A 118 -12.81 -7.96 -12.00
N LYS A 119 -11.91 -8.70 -11.37
CA LYS A 119 -11.93 -8.98 -9.93
C LYS A 119 -11.26 -7.91 -9.09
N VAL A 120 -10.45 -7.05 -9.69
CA VAL A 120 -9.61 -6.09 -8.96
C VAL A 120 -10.25 -4.71 -8.99
N LEU A 121 -10.41 -4.10 -7.83
CA LEU A 121 -10.68 -2.67 -7.70
C LEU A 121 -9.40 -1.95 -7.30
N TYR A 122 -9.18 -0.77 -7.85
CA TYR A 122 -8.09 0.10 -7.41
C TYR A 122 -8.31 0.54 -5.98
N CYS A 123 -7.23 0.57 -5.18
CA CYS A 123 -7.34 0.96 -3.79
C CYS A 123 -6.06 1.65 -3.29
N ILE A 124 -6.25 2.68 -2.48
CA ILE A 124 -5.16 3.45 -1.86
C ILE A 124 -5.48 3.63 -0.37
N ALA A 125 -4.54 3.29 0.51
CA ALA A 125 -4.62 3.63 1.93
C ALA A 125 -3.98 5.00 2.17
N LEU A 126 -4.71 5.94 2.78
CA LEU A 126 -4.25 7.29 3.10
C LEU A 126 -4.35 7.60 4.60
N GLY A 127 -3.31 8.23 5.14
CA GLY A 127 -3.33 8.77 6.50
C GLY A 127 -3.35 7.74 7.63
N ILE A 128 -3.10 6.47 7.32
CA ILE A 128 -2.96 5.40 8.32
C ILE A 128 -1.50 5.35 8.75
N ASP A 129 -1.26 5.42 10.06
CA ASP A 129 0.08 5.43 10.66
C ASP A 129 0.45 4.10 11.34
N ALA A 130 -0.12 3.00 10.88
CA ALA A 130 0.14 1.68 11.45
C ALA A 130 1.62 1.28 11.33
N VAL A 131 2.22 0.91 12.44
CA VAL A 131 3.61 0.47 12.58
C VAL A 131 3.65 -0.88 13.26
N ARG A 132 4.52 -1.77 12.76
CA ARG A 132 4.77 -3.07 13.37
C ARG A 132 6.11 -3.05 14.10
N ALA A 133 6.08 -3.30 15.39
CA ALA A 133 7.26 -3.44 16.25
C ALA A 133 7.99 -4.77 16.02
N ALA A 134 9.21 -4.90 16.58
CA ALA A 134 10.03 -6.10 16.44
C ALA A 134 9.40 -7.35 17.08
N ASP A 135 8.62 -7.18 18.17
CA ASP A 135 7.84 -8.24 18.83
C ASP A 135 6.62 -8.71 18.01
N GLY A 136 6.32 -8.01 16.91
CA GLY A 136 5.22 -8.32 16.02
C GLY A 136 3.92 -7.57 16.34
N TRP A 137 3.88 -6.77 17.40
CA TRP A 137 2.72 -5.96 17.74
C TRP A 137 2.56 -4.80 16.76
N VAL A 138 1.32 -4.44 16.51
CA VAL A 138 0.98 -3.31 15.63
C VAL A 138 0.36 -2.21 16.46
N THR A 139 0.83 -1.00 16.25
CA THR A 139 0.25 0.21 16.84
C THR A 139 -0.17 1.18 15.74
N HIS A 140 -1.23 1.92 15.97
CA HIS A 140 -1.66 3.03 15.15
C HIS A 140 -2.34 4.09 16.02
N THR A 141 -2.25 5.34 15.63
CA THR A 141 -2.97 6.45 16.25
C THR A 141 -3.99 7.06 15.28
N LYS A 142 -3.73 6.96 13.98
CA LYS A 142 -4.60 7.46 12.93
C LYS A 142 -5.17 6.30 12.13
N GLU A 143 -6.47 6.31 11.94
CA GLU A 143 -7.17 5.27 11.19
C GLU A 143 -7.18 5.53 9.68
N GLY A 144 -6.99 6.78 9.26
CA GLY A 144 -6.97 7.17 7.85
C GLY A 144 -8.25 6.80 7.10
N LYS A 145 -8.12 6.65 5.79
CA LYS A 145 -9.21 6.21 4.91
C LYS A 145 -8.67 5.42 3.71
N LEU A 146 -9.56 4.68 3.04
CA LEU A 146 -9.32 4.09 1.74
C LEU A 146 -9.89 4.99 0.63
N LEU A 147 -9.12 5.22 -0.44
CA LEU A 147 -9.71 5.59 -1.72
C LEU A 147 -9.86 4.31 -2.53
N LEU A 148 -11.02 4.05 -3.10
CA LEU A 148 -11.25 2.82 -3.87
C LEU A 148 -12.25 3.02 -5.01
N GLY A 149 -12.17 2.15 -6.01
CA GLY A 149 -13.13 2.16 -7.12
C GLY A 149 -12.62 1.46 -8.37
N GLU A 150 -13.41 1.59 -9.42
CA GLU A 150 -12.95 1.29 -10.77
C GLU A 150 -11.93 2.35 -11.22
N ALA A 151 -11.26 2.16 -12.35
CA ALA A 151 -10.34 3.15 -12.91
C ALA A 151 -10.99 4.55 -13.05
N LYS A 152 -12.25 4.57 -13.45
CA LYS A 152 -13.10 5.77 -13.54
C LYS A 152 -14.47 5.46 -12.90
N ASN A 153 -14.96 6.37 -12.08
CA ASN A 153 -16.19 6.20 -11.30
C ASN A 153 -17.25 7.26 -11.64
N ALA A 154 -17.62 7.37 -12.91
CA ALA A 154 -18.76 8.23 -13.32
C ALA A 154 -20.07 7.76 -12.69
N ALA A 155 -20.20 6.46 -12.43
CA ALA A 155 -21.27 5.84 -11.66
C ALA A 155 -20.70 4.69 -10.82
N LEU A 156 -21.30 4.45 -9.65
CA LEU A 156 -20.87 3.36 -8.78
C LEU A 156 -21.33 2.00 -9.34
N THR A 157 -20.37 1.14 -9.63
CA THR A 157 -20.65 -0.25 -10.02
C THR A 157 -21.12 -1.08 -8.82
N GLU A 158 -21.77 -2.20 -9.09
CA GLU A 158 -22.21 -3.12 -8.03
C GLU A 158 -21.01 -3.70 -7.24
N LYS A 159 -19.85 -3.87 -7.88
CA LYS A 159 -18.62 -4.30 -7.20
C LYS A 159 -18.21 -3.25 -6.15
N VAL A 160 -18.17 -1.98 -6.53
CA VAL A 160 -17.84 -0.87 -5.62
C VAL A 160 -18.82 -0.81 -4.46
N LYS A 161 -20.13 -0.86 -4.73
CA LYS A 161 -21.19 -0.84 -3.68
C LYS A 161 -21.03 -2.01 -2.70
N ARG A 162 -20.72 -3.22 -3.18
CA ARG A 162 -20.48 -4.38 -2.31
C ARG A 162 -19.33 -4.14 -1.34
N VAL A 163 -18.20 -3.58 -1.85
CA VAL A 163 -17.05 -3.26 -1.01
C VAL A 163 -17.37 -2.14 -0.03
N GLN A 164 -18.05 -1.08 -0.46
CA GLN A 164 -18.52 0.00 0.42
C GLN A 164 -19.31 -0.57 1.61
N GLY A 165 -20.32 -1.42 1.34
CA GLY A 165 -21.11 -2.03 2.41
C GLY A 165 -20.29 -2.87 3.40
N ALA A 166 -19.22 -3.54 2.94
CA ALA A 166 -18.32 -4.26 3.85
C ALA A 166 -17.47 -3.32 4.71
N LEU A 167 -16.94 -2.23 4.10
CA LEU A 167 -16.13 -1.23 4.81
C LEU A 167 -16.97 -0.46 5.84
N GLU A 168 -18.22 -0.11 5.51
CA GLU A 168 -19.16 0.55 6.43
C GLU A 168 -19.41 -0.30 7.68
N ARG A 169 -19.72 -1.59 7.49
CA ARG A 169 -19.90 -2.50 8.62
C ARG A 169 -18.64 -2.65 9.47
N ALA A 170 -17.48 -2.67 8.83
CA ALA A 170 -16.18 -2.74 9.53
C ALA A 170 -15.74 -1.38 10.10
N ARG A 171 -16.51 -0.30 9.91
CA ARG A 171 -16.18 1.07 10.31
C ARG A 171 -14.82 1.52 9.77
N ILE A 172 -14.57 1.23 8.51
CA ILE A 172 -13.39 1.69 7.77
C ILE A 172 -13.82 2.86 6.90
N ALA A 173 -13.23 4.04 7.13
CA ALA A 173 -13.52 5.22 6.34
C ALA A 173 -13.03 5.04 4.89
N TYR A 174 -13.82 5.50 3.93
CA TYR A 174 -13.48 5.41 2.52
C TYR A 174 -14.03 6.58 1.71
N GLU A 175 -13.48 6.76 0.51
CA GLU A 175 -13.98 7.63 -0.54
C GLU A 175 -13.89 6.91 -1.89
N VAL A 176 -14.74 7.30 -2.85
CA VAL A 176 -14.67 6.81 -4.23
C VAL A 176 -14.41 8.00 -5.15
N PRO A 177 -13.13 8.26 -5.49
CA PRO A 177 -12.77 9.33 -6.40
C PRO A 177 -13.32 9.07 -7.81
N GLU A 178 -13.61 10.12 -8.56
CA GLU A 178 -14.02 10.02 -9.95
C GLU A 178 -12.92 9.36 -10.82
N ASP A 179 -11.66 9.65 -10.53
CA ASP A 179 -10.48 9.14 -11.24
C ASP A 179 -9.51 8.45 -10.26
N MET A 180 -9.63 7.13 -10.14
CA MET A 180 -8.73 6.33 -9.28
C MET A 180 -7.31 6.25 -9.84
N ILE A 181 -7.15 6.23 -11.18
CA ILE A 181 -5.82 6.19 -11.79
C ILE A 181 -5.04 7.46 -11.44
N ARG A 182 -5.68 8.63 -11.56
CA ARG A 182 -5.07 9.89 -11.15
C ARG A 182 -4.72 9.90 -9.66
N SER A 183 -5.61 9.41 -8.82
CA SER A 183 -5.40 9.33 -7.37
C SER A 183 -4.22 8.41 -7.03
N LEU A 184 -4.12 7.27 -7.73
CA LEU A 184 -3.01 6.31 -7.57
C LEU A 184 -1.66 6.95 -7.94
N TRP A 185 -1.61 7.64 -9.08
CA TRP A 185 -0.41 8.33 -9.54
C TRP A 185 -0.04 9.53 -8.64
N TRP A 186 -1.04 10.25 -8.09
CA TRP A 186 -0.80 11.31 -7.12
C TRP A 186 -0.11 10.75 -5.86
N LYS A 187 -0.63 9.65 -5.31
CA LYS A 187 0.04 9.01 -4.18
C LYS A 187 1.41 8.44 -4.55
N PHE A 188 1.56 7.87 -5.74
CA PHE A 188 2.85 7.37 -6.22
C PHE A 188 3.88 8.50 -6.30
N MET A 189 3.53 9.65 -6.86
CA MET A 189 4.38 10.84 -6.90
C MET A 189 4.85 11.25 -5.49
N ILE A 190 3.94 11.28 -4.53
CA ILE A 190 4.26 11.58 -3.13
C ILE A 190 5.25 10.56 -2.57
N ASN A 191 4.96 9.28 -2.72
CA ASN A 191 5.82 8.22 -2.19
C ASN A 191 7.21 8.24 -2.85
N VAL A 192 7.29 8.43 -4.17
CA VAL A 192 8.56 8.55 -4.89
C VAL A 192 9.34 9.76 -4.38
N GLY A 193 8.68 10.90 -4.19
CA GLY A 193 9.32 12.12 -3.72
C GLY A 193 9.76 12.04 -2.26
N VAL A 194 8.79 11.99 -1.34
CA VAL A 194 9.12 12.15 0.09
C VAL A 194 9.73 10.90 0.70
N ASN A 195 9.26 9.68 0.36
CA ASN A 195 9.75 8.47 1.02
C ASN A 195 11.22 8.21 0.69
N GLN A 196 11.62 8.32 -0.59
CA GLN A 196 12.98 8.07 -0.99
C GLN A 196 13.94 9.14 -0.47
N VAL A 197 13.58 10.42 -0.60
CA VAL A 197 14.43 11.52 -0.12
C VAL A 197 14.55 11.48 1.41
N SER A 198 13.45 11.21 2.13
CA SER A 198 13.46 11.01 3.59
C SER A 198 14.40 9.87 4.01
N ALA A 199 14.38 8.75 3.30
CA ALA A 199 15.27 7.62 3.57
C ALA A 199 16.75 7.97 3.37
N VAL A 200 17.09 8.64 2.25
CA VAL A 200 18.47 9.05 1.93
C VAL A 200 18.99 10.06 2.93
N LEU A 201 18.20 11.08 3.28
CA LEU A 201 18.57 12.11 4.24
C LEU A 201 18.44 11.66 5.70
N ARG A 202 17.84 10.50 5.96
CA ARG A 202 17.43 10.05 7.30
C ARG A 202 16.62 11.12 8.04
N ALA A 203 15.70 11.79 7.34
CA ALA A 203 15.04 13.00 7.77
C ALA A 203 13.52 12.80 7.97
N PRO A 204 12.95 13.22 9.12
CA PRO A 204 11.50 13.29 9.34
C PRO A 204 10.88 14.45 8.55
N TYR A 205 9.54 14.58 8.59
CA TYR A 205 8.82 15.61 7.83
C TYR A 205 9.26 17.04 8.17
N GLY A 206 9.67 17.32 9.42
CA GLY A 206 10.12 18.64 9.87
C GLY A 206 11.28 19.21 9.05
N VAL A 207 12.17 18.35 8.54
CA VAL A 207 13.28 18.79 7.69
C VAL A 207 12.75 19.33 6.36
N PHE A 208 11.75 18.69 5.76
CA PHE A 208 11.12 19.17 4.52
C PHE A 208 10.27 20.42 4.72
N GLN A 209 9.79 20.62 5.95
CA GLN A 209 9.03 21.83 6.33
C GLN A 209 9.93 23.06 6.48
N SER A 210 11.17 22.86 6.96
CA SER A 210 12.05 23.96 7.40
C SER A 210 13.31 24.16 6.54
N VAL A 211 13.79 23.14 5.82
CA VAL A 211 15.03 23.20 5.02
C VAL A 211 14.69 23.27 3.53
N PRO A 212 14.97 24.45 2.89
CA PRO A 212 14.62 24.66 1.47
C PRO A 212 15.25 23.63 0.53
N GLU A 213 16.49 23.21 0.76
CA GLU A 213 17.22 22.25 -0.09
C GLU A 213 16.60 20.86 -0.04
N ALA A 214 16.13 20.43 1.13
CA ALA A 214 15.43 19.14 1.26
C ALA A 214 14.08 19.18 0.53
N ARG A 215 13.36 20.28 0.64
CA ARG A 215 12.11 20.52 -0.09
C ARG A 215 12.35 20.53 -1.59
N TRP A 216 13.35 21.30 -2.05
CA TRP A 216 13.71 21.35 -3.46
C TRP A 216 14.02 19.97 -4.03
N LEU A 217 14.80 19.15 -3.31
CA LEU A 217 15.14 17.80 -3.76
C LEU A 217 13.89 16.92 -3.89
N MET A 218 12.98 16.97 -2.92
CA MET A 218 11.70 16.26 -2.97
C MET A 218 10.86 16.71 -4.17
N GLU A 219 10.71 18.01 -4.38
CA GLU A 219 9.95 18.58 -5.50
C GLU A 219 10.57 18.23 -6.86
N ALA A 220 11.90 18.22 -6.97
CA ALA A 220 12.61 17.82 -8.19
C ALA A 220 12.34 16.36 -8.55
N VAL A 221 12.39 15.46 -7.56
CA VAL A 221 12.04 14.03 -7.72
C VAL A 221 10.58 13.87 -8.17
N MET A 222 9.64 14.60 -7.55
CA MET A 222 8.21 14.59 -7.92
C MET A 222 7.98 15.13 -9.34
N GLY A 223 8.69 16.18 -9.75
CA GLY A 223 8.60 16.75 -11.09
C GLY A 223 8.95 15.76 -12.20
N GLU A 224 9.90 14.85 -11.95
CA GLU A 224 10.19 13.77 -12.89
C GLU A 224 9.02 12.77 -13.00
N VAL A 225 8.34 12.47 -11.89
CA VAL A 225 7.14 11.60 -11.91
C VAL A 225 6.00 12.24 -12.67
N ILE A 226 5.80 13.55 -12.57
CA ILE A 226 4.76 14.28 -13.35
C ILE A 226 4.98 14.10 -14.85
N ARG A 227 6.23 14.19 -15.34
CA ARG A 227 6.55 13.95 -16.74
C ARG A 227 6.22 12.53 -17.19
N LEU A 228 6.50 11.55 -16.34
CA LEU A 228 6.15 10.15 -16.60
C LEU A 228 4.63 9.93 -16.58
N ALA A 229 3.92 10.54 -15.63
CA ALA A 229 2.47 10.50 -15.57
C ALA A 229 1.83 11.03 -16.85
N ALA A 230 2.32 12.16 -17.36
CA ALA A 230 1.87 12.72 -18.64
C ALA A 230 2.11 11.77 -19.81
N ALA A 231 3.25 11.07 -19.85
CA ALA A 231 3.56 10.07 -20.87
C ALA A 231 2.66 8.82 -20.78
N GLU A 232 2.17 8.49 -19.60
CA GLU A 232 1.16 7.44 -19.35
C GLU A 232 -0.30 7.95 -19.48
N GLY A 233 -0.51 9.19 -19.91
CA GLY A 233 -1.84 9.77 -20.10
C GLY A 233 -2.54 10.20 -18.82
N VAL A 234 -1.80 10.37 -17.72
CA VAL A 234 -2.33 10.77 -16.41
C VAL A 234 -2.05 12.25 -16.17
N ALA A 235 -3.10 13.01 -15.88
CA ALA A 235 -3.02 14.46 -15.72
C ALA A 235 -2.59 14.87 -14.29
N LEU A 236 -1.31 14.66 -13.96
CA LEU A 236 -0.67 15.32 -12.83
C LEU A 236 -0.04 16.64 -13.24
N ARG A 237 0.03 17.60 -12.32
CA ARG A 237 0.54 18.94 -12.57
C ARG A 237 1.40 19.41 -11.40
N GLU A 238 2.11 20.52 -11.55
CA GLU A 238 2.87 21.14 -10.46
C GLU A 238 2.00 21.57 -9.27
N GLU A 239 0.71 21.88 -9.52
CA GLU A 239 -0.27 22.12 -8.47
C GLU A 239 -0.39 20.96 -7.49
N ASP A 240 -0.25 19.73 -7.96
CA ASP A 240 -0.29 18.52 -7.13
C ASP A 240 0.91 18.45 -6.16
N ILE A 241 2.09 18.95 -6.58
CA ILE A 241 3.25 19.09 -5.70
C ILE A 241 2.96 20.18 -4.65
N ARG A 242 2.43 21.34 -5.07
CA ARG A 242 2.06 22.44 -4.13
C ARG A 242 1.01 21.98 -3.12
N GLU A 243 0.03 21.19 -3.56
CA GLU A 243 -0.97 20.61 -2.66
C GLU A 243 -0.31 19.67 -1.64
N TRP A 244 0.59 18.80 -2.08
CA TRP A 244 1.32 17.92 -1.16
C TRP A 244 2.16 18.72 -0.15
N VAL A 245 2.88 19.74 -0.59
CA VAL A 245 3.67 20.61 0.31
C VAL A 245 2.77 21.24 1.38
N ARG A 246 1.57 21.70 1.00
CA ARG A 246 0.59 22.25 1.96
C ARG A 246 0.12 21.18 2.96
N ILE A 247 -0.20 19.97 2.50
CA ILE A 247 -0.60 18.86 3.38
C ILE A 247 0.55 18.49 4.33
N MET A 248 1.76 18.35 3.80
CA MET A 248 2.95 18.00 4.55
C MET A 248 3.27 19.03 5.64
N SER A 249 3.05 20.33 5.38
CA SER A 249 3.25 21.39 6.36
C SER A 249 2.35 21.25 7.59
N GLY A 250 1.24 20.54 7.50
CA GLY A 250 0.34 20.22 8.61
C GLY A 250 0.65 18.89 9.33
N LEU A 251 1.65 18.14 8.87
CA LEU A 251 2.04 16.88 9.53
C LEU A 251 2.94 17.17 10.75
N SER A 252 2.97 16.21 11.69
CA SER A 252 3.92 16.28 12.81
C SER A 252 5.36 16.36 12.28
N PRO A 253 6.17 17.34 12.71
CA PRO A 253 7.56 17.45 12.29
C PRO A 253 8.40 16.19 12.57
N GLU A 254 8.09 15.47 13.65
CA GLU A 254 8.75 14.22 14.05
C GLU A 254 8.23 13.00 13.29
N GLY A 255 7.18 13.18 12.48
CA GLY A 255 6.59 12.11 11.68
C GLY A 255 7.55 11.58 10.63
N LYS A 256 7.57 10.26 10.45
CA LYS A 256 8.50 9.55 9.57
C LYS A 256 7.76 8.84 8.46
N THR A 257 8.36 8.84 7.27
CA THR A 257 7.88 8.03 6.16
C THR A 257 8.10 6.54 6.44
N SER A 258 7.34 5.67 5.77
CA SER A 258 7.50 4.21 5.91
C SER A 258 8.90 3.75 5.47
N MET A 259 9.48 4.36 4.43
CA MET A 259 10.81 3.99 3.95
C MET A 259 11.91 4.43 4.94
N LEU A 260 11.78 5.60 5.56
CA LEU A 260 12.69 6.01 6.63
C LEU A 260 12.65 5.02 7.80
N GLN A 261 11.45 4.60 8.20
CA GLN A 261 11.29 3.60 9.27
C GLN A 261 11.93 2.24 8.88
N ASP A 262 11.86 1.84 7.61
CA ASP A 262 12.51 0.62 7.14
C ASP A 262 14.05 0.76 7.21
N VAL A 263 14.61 1.88 6.76
CA VAL A 263 16.05 2.17 6.82
C VAL A 263 16.57 2.21 8.26
N GLU A 264 15.87 2.92 9.17
CA GLU A 264 16.25 3.01 10.58
C GLU A 264 16.21 1.64 11.29
N ALA A 265 15.29 0.79 10.88
CA ALA A 265 15.14 -0.56 11.43
C ALA A 265 16.02 -1.61 10.72
N GLY A 266 16.86 -1.22 9.77
CA GLY A 266 17.69 -2.15 9.00
C GLY A 266 16.86 -3.10 8.13
N ARG A 267 15.68 -2.72 7.67
CA ARG A 267 14.83 -3.56 6.82
C ARG A 267 15.00 -3.19 5.35
N LYS A 268 14.83 -4.18 4.48
CA LYS A 268 14.77 -3.97 3.03
C LYS A 268 13.69 -2.96 2.69
N THR A 269 14.04 -1.97 1.87
CA THR A 269 13.13 -0.92 1.45
C THR A 269 12.23 -1.35 0.28
N GLU A 270 11.28 -0.50 -0.08
CA GLU A 270 10.44 -0.67 -1.27
C GLU A 270 10.96 0.17 -2.46
N VAL A 271 12.26 0.42 -2.53
CA VAL A 271 12.87 1.26 -3.57
C VAL A 271 12.57 0.78 -4.99
N GLU A 272 12.43 -0.54 -5.21
CA GLU A 272 12.06 -1.09 -6.52
C GLU A 272 10.64 -0.68 -6.95
N MET A 273 9.70 -0.57 -6.00
CA MET A 273 8.34 -0.11 -6.30
C MET A 273 8.26 1.39 -6.59
N PHE A 274 9.25 2.16 -6.15
CA PHE A 274 9.31 3.62 -6.32
C PHE A 274 10.35 3.99 -7.39
N GLY A 275 11.60 4.13 -7.03
CA GLY A 275 12.68 4.47 -7.97
C GLY A 275 12.84 3.45 -9.08
N GLY A 276 12.78 2.16 -8.79
CA GLY A 276 12.85 1.10 -9.80
C GLY A 276 11.74 1.25 -10.84
N LYS A 277 10.50 1.49 -10.41
CA LYS A 277 9.38 1.72 -11.33
C LYS A 277 9.51 3.02 -12.12
N VAL A 278 10.03 4.08 -11.51
CA VAL A 278 10.33 5.33 -12.22
C VAL A 278 11.35 5.09 -13.34
N LEU A 279 12.41 4.33 -13.08
CA LEU A 279 13.42 4.00 -14.10
C LEU A 279 12.85 3.12 -15.22
N GLU A 280 12.00 2.14 -14.89
CA GLU A 280 11.30 1.30 -15.87
C GLU A 280 10.45 2.15 -16.82
N LEU A 281 9.62 3.05 -16.27
CA LEU A 281 8.77 3.95 -17.05
C LEU A 281 9.60 4.94 -17.89
N ALA A 282 10.68 5.46 -17.32
CA ALA A 282 11.60 6.35 -18.02
C ALA A 282 12.22 5.67 -19.24
N ALA A 283 12.65 4.42 -19.10
CA ALA A 283 13.16 3.62 -20.21
C ALA A 283 12.09 3.37 -21.28
N LYS A 284 10.87 2.99 -20.87
CA LYS A 284 9.71 2.78 -21.76
C LYS A 284 9.41 4.00 -22.63
N HIS A 285 9.43 5.20 -22.03
CA HIS A 285 9.09 6.46 -22.70
C HIS A 285 10.30 7.26 -23.20
N LYS A 286 11.51 6.74 -23.03
CA LYS A 286 12.77 7.42 -23.40
C LYS A 286 12.90 8.82 -22.75
N LEU A 287 12.45 8.94 -21.51
CA LEU A 287 12.55 10.15 -20.71
C LEU A 287 13.77 10.08 -19.78
N GLN A 288 14.33 11.25 -19.47
CA GLN A 288 15.43 11.34 -18.51
C GLN A 288 14.88 11.67 -17.13
N VAL A 289 15.35 10.92 -16.11
CA VAL A 289 14.97 11.06 -14.71
C VAL A 289 16.21 11.04 -13.81
N PRO A 290 17.18 11.97 -14.03
CA PRO A 290 18.50 11.91 -13.40
C PRO A 290 18.44 12.03 -11.87
N VAL A 291 17.47 12.76 -11.33
CA VAL A 291 17.35 12.93 -9.88
C VAL A 291 16.84 11.63 -9.25
N ASN A 292 15.78 11.02 -9.80
CA ASN A 292 15.29 9.71 -9.34
C ASN A 292 16.34 8.62 -9.50
N GLU A 293 17.08 8.58 -10.62
CA GLU A 293 18.14 7.60 -10.83
C GLU A 293 19.23 7.72 -9.76
N THR A 294 19.64 8.95 -9.44
CA THR A 294 20.65 9.20 -8.41
C THR A 294 20.16 8.72 -7.04
N ILE A 295 18.95 9.10 -6.62
CA ILE A 295 18.35 8.71 -5.35
C ILE A 295 18.18 7.17 -5.27
N TYR A 296 17.69 6.54 -6.34
CA TYR A 296 17.55 5.10 -6.42
C TYR A 296 18.90 4.40 -6.19
N ARG A 297 19.96 4.83 -6.89
CA ARG A 297 21.30 4.24 -6.75
C ARG A 297 21.88 4.43 -5.34
N ILE A 298 21.66 5.58 -4.71
CA ILE A 298 22.08 5.81 -3.32
C ILE A 298 21.38 4.81 -2.39
N ILE A 299 20.05 4.64 -2.52
CA ILE A 299 19.31 3.69 -1.67
C ILE A 299 19.80 2.25 -1.91
N LYS A 300 20.08 1.86 -3.17
CA LYS A 300 20.65 0.54 -3.47
C LYS A 300 22.01 0.31 -2.81
N VAL A 301 22.85 1.34 -2.73
CA VAL A 301 24.13 1.27 -1.98
C VAL A 301 23.88 1.15 -0.48
N MET A 302 22.92 1.92 0.07
CA MET A 302 22.55 1.82 1.48
C MET A 302 22.06 0.41 1.85
N GLU A 303 21.25 -0.21 0.99
CA GLU A 303 20.77 -1.58 1.18
C GLU A 303 21.90 -2.61 1.21
N GLN A 304 22.92 -2.46 0.37
CA GLN A 304 24.07 -3.37 0.34
C GLN A 304 25.02 -3.15 1.51
N GLY A 305 25.24 -1.89 1.92
CA GLY A 305 26.16 -1.54 3.01
C GLY A 305 25.60 -1.85 4.41
N ALA A 306 24.31 -1.96 4.57
CA ALA A 306 23.66 -2.27 5.85
C ALA A 306 23.54 -3.78 6.13
N GLY A 307 23.91 -4.64 5.19
CA GLY A 307 23.85 -6.10 5.38
C GLY A 307 22.42 -6.62 5.57
N PHE A 308 21.46 -6.07 4.82
CA PHE A 308 20.04 -6.50 4.84
C PHE A 308 19.84 -7.94 4.40
#